data_0d05f77225319766fafff1f19418eb60
#
_entry.id   0d05f77225319766fafff1f19418eb60
#
_cell.length_a   1.000
_cell.length_b   1.000
_cell.length_c   1.000
_cell.angle_alpha   90.00
_cell.angle_beta   90.00
_cell.angle_gamma   90.00
#
_symmetry.space_group_name_H-M   'P 1'
#
loop_
_entity.id
_entity.type
_entity.pdbx_description
1 polymer ?
#
loop_
_entity_poly.entity_id
_entity_poly.type
_entity_poly.pdbx_seq_one_letter_code
_entity_poly.pdbx_strand_id
1 'polypeptide(L)'
;DTVNAIVEIARAFLVPADVSLGVWLFFMFSRMEMLWGRALAIPDMATPNAQFFRWQQLGAYVSFVGGMLFMARRHLAGVLRKACGLSGGTDDSREPISYPLAFWGFVVSIGACLGWYVYHGMRLPTAVAVLGLVFLWFLVYARIVSQGGLYVAVNQWNMPGVIHSLSGGYAFGASGAVIAAMQGTLLFGGRTTLLSSQTMNAFRISSVFGKRARLLLPALIVSVLLALVMMTHQVLRQAYTMGAVNFSDTLQMVMPRGAFSRAQNIILSPGQSVDPHVGALSMGAIGMTVLMLLRGGLYWWPIHPIGFLASTGYHAQRLWLPFFLGWLVKVGIMKLAGGRTLRHARDFFIAIIIAHFSISGLVGILQLLTGGRFPGL
;
A
#
# COMPACT_ATOMS: atom_id res chain seq x y z
N ASP A 1 5.22 -21.26 14.63
CA ASP A 1 4.98 -19.87 14.92
C ASP A 1 3.61 -19.43 15.47
N THR A 2 3.20 -20.09 16.56
CA THR A 2 1.92 -19.84 17.24
C THR A 2 1.83 -18.41 17.81
N VAL A 3 2.96 -17.87 18.30
CA VAL A 3 3.05 -16.51 18.85
C VAL A 3 2.74 -15.47 17.78
N ASN A 4 3.32 -15.61 16.58
CA ASN A 4 3.03 -14.73 15.46
C ASN A 4 1.55 -14.78 15.06
N ALA A 5 0.92 -15.96 15.06
CA ALA A 5 -0.50 -16.11 14.76
C ALA A 5 -1.39 -15.37 15.79
N ILE A 6 -1.06 -15.46 17.08
CA ILE A 6 -1.79 -14.75 18.15
C ILE A 6 -1.66 -13.23 17.97
N VAL A 7 -0.47 -12.74 17.66
CA VAL A 7 -0.23 -11.31 17.42
C VAL A 7 -0.99 -10.82 16.18
N GLU A 8 -1.07 -11.62 15.13
CA GLU A 8 -1.85 -11.28 13.93
C GLU A 8 -3.37 -11.24 14.23
N ILE A 9 -3.89 -12.14 15.07
CA ILE A 9 -5.28 -12.09 15.55
C ILE A 9 -5.49 -10.83 16.39
N ALA A 10 -4.55 -10.47 17.27
CA ALA A 10 -4.62 -9.27 18.08
C ALA A 10 -4.66 -8.00 17.22
N ARG A 11 -3.83 -7.93 16.19
CA ARG A 11 -3.85 -6.83 15.20
C ARG A 11 -5.17 -6.78 14.44
N ALA A 12 -5.66 -7.92 13.96
CA ALA A 12 -6.93 -8.03 13.24
C ALA A 12 -8.13 -7.62 14.10
N PHE A 13 -8.09 -7.90 15.41
CA PHE A 13 -9.12 -7.46 16.36
C PHE A 13 -9.18 -5.92 16.48
N LEU A 14 -8.06 -5.21 16.37
CA LEU A 14 -8.04 -3.74 16.44
C LEU A 14 -8.61 -3.09 15.18
N VAL A 15 -8.57 -3.76 14.03
CA VAL A 15 -9.14 -3.28 12.75
C VAL A 15 -10.66 -3.11 12.88
N PRO A 16 -11.29 -2.08 12.28
CA PRO A 16 -12.75 -1.95 12.25
C PRO A 16 -13.45 -3.23 11.77
N ALA A 17 -14.58 -3.60 12.40
CA ALA A 17 -15.24 -4.87 12.14
C ALA A 17 -15.72 -5.02 10.69
N ASP A 18 -16.19 -3.93 10.08
CA ASP A 18 -16.64 -3.88 8.68
C ASP A 18 -15.49 -4.05 7.68
N VAL A 19 -14.30 -3.52 8.00
CA VAL A 19 -13.09 -3.72 7.19
C VAL A 19 -12.59 -5.16 7.32
N SER A 20 -12.50 -5.67 8.55
CA SER A 20 -12.07 -7.05 8.81
C SER A 20 -13.01 -8.07 8.16
N LEU A 21 -14.34 -7.85 8.23
CA LEU A 21 -15.34 -8.62 7.49
C LEU A 21 -15.05 -8.61 5.99
N GLY A 22 -14.81 -7.42 5.42
CA GLY A 22 -14.54 -7.28 3.99
C GLY A 22 -13.27 -8.04 3.55
N VAL A 23 -12.19 -7.98 4.33
CA VAL A 23 -10.92 -8.63 3.98
C VAL A 23 -11.08 -10.15 3.82
N TRP A 24 -11.62 -10.83 4.83
CA TRP A 24 -11.75 -12.28 4.74
C TRP A 24 -12.86 -12.73 3.79
N LEU A 25 -13.97 -11.99 3.69
CA LEU A 25 -15.07 -12.30 2.79
C LEU A 25 -14.63 -12.20 1.31
N PHE A 26 -13.96 -11.13 0.93
CA PHE A 26 -13.46 -10.99 -0.44
C PHE A 26 -12.28 -11.91 -0.74
N PHE A 27 -11.51 -12.30 0.27
CA PHE A 27 -10.54 -13.37 0.11
C PHE A 27 -11.27 -14.69 -0.27
N MET A 28 -12.33 -15.08 0.44
CA MET A 28 -13.11 -16.27 0.09
C MET A 28 -13.73 -16.14 -1.30
N PHE A 29 -14.26 -14.96 -1.64
CA PHE A 29 -14.79 -14.68 -2.97
C PHE A 29 -13.72 -14.89 -4.07
N SER A 30 -12.52 -14.39 -3.89
CA SER A 30 -11.42 -14.60 -4.83
C SER A 30 -11.04 -16.09 -4.98
N ARG A 31 -11.21 -16.89 -3.92
CA ARG A 31 -11.03 -18.35 -4.00
C ARG A 31 -12.15 -19.04 -4.80
N MET A 32 -13.37 -18.57 -4.67
CA MET A 32 -14.48 -19.05 -5.49
C MET A 32 -14.28 -18.70 -6.97
N GLU A 33 -13.88 -17.47 -7.28
CA GLU A 33 -13.52 -17.06 -8.65
C GLU A 33 -12.44 -17.99 -9.24
N MET A 34 -11.41 -18.30 -8.45
CA MET A 34 -10.34 -19.23 -8.87
C MET A 34 -10.87 -20.65 -9.11
N LEU A 35 -11.77 -21.16 -8.27
CA LEU A 35 -12.39 -22.46 -8.46
C LEU A 35 -13.23 -22.50 -9.74
N TRP A 36 -14.01 -21.47 -10.03
CA TRP A 36 -14.74 -21.34 -11.28
C TRP A 36 -13.81 -21.26 -12.49
N GLY A 37 -12.72 -20.50 -12.40
CA GLY A 37 -11.72 -20.45 -13.45
C GLY A 37 -11.13 -21.82 -13.77
N ARG A 38 -10.87 -22.63 -12.75
CA ARG A 38 -10.42 -24.03 -12.94
C ARG A 38 -11.50 -24.92 -13.54
N ALA A 39 -12.74 -24.81 -13.04
CA ALA A 39 -13.86 -25.61 -13.55
C ALA A 39 -14.20 -25.29 -15.02
N LEU A 40 -14.00 -24.03 -15.43
CA LEU A 40 -14.23 -23.57 -16.79
C LEU A 40 -12.96 -23.65 -17.69
N ALA A 41 -11.87 -24.26 -17.15
CA ALA A 41 -10.58 -24.37 -17.82
C ALA A 41 -10.03 -23.01 -18.34
N ILE A 42 -10.22 -21.93 -17.58
CA ILE A 42 -9.68 -20.60 -17.86
C ILE A 42 -8.31 -20.46 -17.16
N PRO A 43 -7.18 -20.56 -17.89
CA PRO A 43 -5.84 -20.58 -17.26
C PRO A 43 -5.55 -19.31 -16.47
N ASP A 44 -6.03 -18.16 -16.95
CA ASP A 44 -5.79 -16.83 -16.37
C ASP A 44 -6.56 -16.56 -15.07
N MET A 45 -7.42 -17.49 -14.64
CA MET A 45 -8.11 -17.46 -13.35
C MET A 45 -7.69 -18.61 -12.42
N ALA A 46 -6.92 -19.59 -12.91
CA ALA A 46 -6.67 -20.85 -12.23
C ALA A 46 -5.69 -20.75 -11.05
N THR A 47 -4.92 -19.68 -10.94
CA THR A 47 -3.90 -19.49 -9.91
C THR A 47 -4.08 -18.18 -9.13
N PRO A 48 -3.63 -18.10 -7.86
CA PRO A 48 -3.78 -16.88 -7.04
C PRO A 48 -3.07 -15.66 -7.59
N ASN A 49 -2.04 -15.85 -8.40
CA ASN A 49 -1.23 -14.79 -9.00
C ASN A 49 -1.54 -14.60 -10.50
N ALA A 50 -2.68 -15.13 -10.97
CA ALA A 50 -3.09 -15.05 -12.35
C ALA A 50 -3.28 -13.59 -12.82
N GLN A 51 -3.13 -13.37 -14.12
CA GLN A 51 -3.27 -12.05 -14.72
C GLN A 51 -4.65 -11.44 -14.46
N PHE A 52 -5.70 -12.25 -14.46
CA PHE A 52 -7.06 -11.84 -14.14
C PHE A 52 -7.14 -11.04 -12.82
N PHE A 53 -6.62 -11.56 -11.71
CA PHE A 53 -6.69 -10.89 -10.40
C PHE A 53 -5.87 -9.61 -10.35
N ARG A 54 -4.78 -9.53 -11.12
CA ARG A 54 -3.97 -8.30 -11.23
C ARG A 54 -4.74 -7.18 -11.90
N TRP A 55 -5.41 -7.48 -13.02
CA TRP A 55 -6.22 -6.51 -13.75
C TRP A 55 -7.49 -6.13 -12.99
N GLN A 56 -8.14 -7.11 -12.35
CA GLN A 56 -9.29 -6.87 -11.47
C GLN A 56 -8.94 -5.90 -10.34
N GLN A 57 -7.81 -6.13 -9.65
CA GLN A 57 -7.35 -5.24 -8.59
C GLN A 57 -7.01 -3.83 -9.12
N LEU A 58 -6.36 -3.73 -10.27
CA LEU A 58 -6.07 -2.44 -10.91
C LEU A 58 -7.35 -1.67 -11.22
N GLY A 59 -8.36 -2.33 -11.79
CA GLY A 59 -9.67 -1.74 -12.05
C GLY A 59 -10.35 -1.23 -10.79
N ALA A 60 -10.29 -2.01 -9.71
CA ALA A 60 -10.78 -1.59 -8.41
C ALA A 60 -10.05 -0.35 -7.87
N TYR A 61 -8.73 -0.27 -8.03
CA TYR A 61 -7.93 0.88 -7.61
C TYR A 61 -8.30 2.15 -8.39
N VAL A 62 -8.43 2.04 -9.71
CA VAL A 62 -8.82 3.17 -10.57
C VAL A 62 -10.20 3.70 -10.18
N SER A 63 -11.17 2.80 -10.04
CA SER A 63 -12.53 3.17 -9.64
C SER A 63 -12.57 3.79 -8.23
N PHE A 64 -11.84 3.23 -7.26
CA PHE A 64 -11.79 3.76 -5.90
C PHE A 64 -11.20 5.18 -5.86
N VAL A 65 -10.07 5.41 -6.52
CA VAL A 65 -9.44 6.74 -6.57
C VAL A 65 -10.31 7.71 -7.35
N GLY A 66 -10.87 7.30 -8.49
CA GLY A 66 -11.81 8.12 -9.27
C GLY A 66 -13.01 8.56 -8.44
N GLY A 67 -13.65 7.63 -7.73
CA GLY A 67 -14.77 7.92 -6.83
C GLY A 67 -14.37 8.84 -5.67
N MET A 68 -13.20 8.60 -5.06
CA MET A 68 -12.67 9.44 -3.99
C MET A 68 -12.43 10.88 -4.47
N LEU A 69 -11.78 11.05 -5.62
CA LEU A 69 -11.53 12.38 -6.20
C LEU A 69 -12.82 13.08 -6.60
N PHE A 70 -13.79 12.33 -7.16
CA PHE A 70 -15.11 12.86 -7.49
C PHE A 70 -15.86 13.34 -6.24
N MET A 71 -15.83 12.61 -5.14
CA MET A 71 -16.42 13.03 -3.87
C MET A 71 -15.70 14.27 -3.29
N ALA A 72 -14.38 14.34 -3.41
CA ALA A 72 -13.56 15.45 -2.94
C ALA A 72 -13.53 16.67 -3.88
N ARG A 73 -14.16 16.62 -5.06
CA ARG A 73 -14.02 17.65 -6.12
C ARG A 73 -14.28 19.10 -5.66
N ARG A 74 -15.27 19.30 -4.79
CA ARG A 74 -15.60 20.64 -4.26
C ARG A 74 -14.49 21.18 -3.34
N HIS A 75 -13.97 20.31 -2.48
CA HIS A 75 -12.85 20.65 -1.61
C HIS A 75 -11.58 20.92 -2.41
N LEU A 76 -11.25 20.06 -3.38
CA LEU A 76 -10.10 20.25 -4.26
C LEU A 76 -10.19 21.54 -5.08
N ALA A 77 -11.38 21.89 -5.56
CA ALA A 77 -11.60 23.17 -6.24
C ALA A 77 -11.37 24.37 -5.29
N GLY A 78 -11.78 24.28 -4.03
CA GLY A 78 -11.50 25.30 -3.02
C GLY A 78 -10.01 25.45 -2.70
N VAL A 79 -9.30 24.33 -2.59
CA VAL A 79 -7.83 24.30 -2.40
C VAL A 79 -7.13 24.97 -3.60
N LEU A 80 -7.54 24.60 -4.84
CA LEU A 80 -6.97 25.15 -6.06
C LEU A 80 -7.20 26.67 -6.16
N ARG A 81 -8.43 27.16 -5.89
CA ARG A 81 -8.75 28.60 -5.87
C ARG A 81 -7.84 29.34 -4.90
N LYS A 82 -7.65 28.81 -3.68
CA LYS A 82 -6.77 29.41 -2.69
C LYS A 82 -5.30 29.40 -3.13
N ALA A 83 -4.84 28.31 -3.72
CA ALA A 83 -3.47 28.19 -4.22
C ALA A 83 -3.14 29.17 -5.35
N CYS A 84 -4.16 29.52 -6.16
CA CYS A 84 -4.06 30.52 -7.23
C CYS A 84 -4.38 31.95 -6.75
N GLY A 85 -4.62 32.19 -5.46
CA GLY A 85 -4.93 33.51 -4.92
C GLY A 85 -6.34 34.06 -5.26
N LEU A 86 -7.26 33.15 -5.70
CA LEU A 86 -8.62 33.51 -6.06
C LEU A 86 -9.51 33.57 -4.81
N SER A 87 -10.50 34.50 -4.80
CA SER A 87 -11.49 34.64 -3.74
C SER A 87 -12.36 33.36 -3.62
N GLY A 88 -12.79 33.02 -2.39
CA GLY A 88 -13.63 31.83 -2.12
C GLY A 88 -12.86 30.52 -1.88
N GLY A 89 -11.59 30.63 -1.55
CA GLY A 89 -10.79 29.45 -1.13
C GLY A 89 -11.17 28.96 0.27
N THR A 90 -10.89 27.69 0.53
CA THR A 90 -11.13 27.02 1.83
C THR A 90 -10.19 27.57 2.90
N ASP A 91 -10.65 27.66 4.17
CA ASP A 91 -9.80 28.03 5.29
C ASP A 91 -8.81 26.92 5.64
N ASP A 92 -7.52 27.28 5.76
CA ASP A 92 -6.41 26.37 6.11
C ASP A 92 -5.72 26.74 7.42
N SER A 93 -6.36 27.59 8.24
CA SER A 93 -5.78 28.06 9.51
C SER A 93 -5.48 26.93 10.50
N ARG A 94 -6.23 25.83 10.41
CA ARG A 94 -6.11 24.64 11.27
C ARG A 94 -5.27 23.52 10.63
N GLU A 95 -4.88 23.68 9.38
CA GLU A 95 -4.10 22.65 8.68
C GLU A 95 -2.60 22.74 9.02
N PRO A 96 -1.91 21.60 9.05
CA PRO A 96 -0.46 21.58 9.29
C PRO A 96 0.36 22.29 8.22
N ILE A 97 -0.16 22.34 6.99
CA ILE A 97 0.47 22.94 5.81
C ILE A 97 -0.54 23.87 5.14
N SER A 98 -0.13 25.07 4.75
CA SER A 98 -1.00 25.96 3.97
C SER A 98 -1.28 25.37 2.57
N TYR A 99 -2.51 25.53 2.09
CA TYR A 99 -2.91 24.98 0.79
C TYR A 99 -2.05 25.47 -0.40
N PRO A 100 -1.65 26.75 -0.48
CA PRO A 100 -0.73 27.20 -1.53
C PRO A 100 0.60 26.45 -1.50
N LEU A 101 1.21 26.29 -0.32
CA LEU A 101 2.48 25.58 -0.17
C LEU A 101 2.34 24.10 -0.56
N ALA A 102 1.25 23.46 -0.15
CA ALA A 102 0.98 22.06 -0.48
C ALA A 102 0.78 21.87 -2.00
N PHE A 103 -0.01 22.75 -2.64
CA PHE A 103 -0.29 22.66 -4.07
C PHE A 103 0.96 22.92 -4.92
N TRP A 104 1.65 24.03 -4.70
CA TRP A 104 2.85 24.36 -5.48
C TRP A 104 4.01 23.43 -5.18
N GLY A 105 4.16 22.98 -3.93
CA GLY A 105 5.12 21.95 -3.57
C GLY A 105 4.85 20.64 -4.30
N PHE A 106 3.58 20.24 -4.44
CA PHE A 106 3.18 19.05 -5.21
C PHE A 106 3.50 19.21 -6.71
N VAL A 107 3.16 20.34 -7.31
CA VAL A 107 3.46 20.62 -8.73
C VAL A 107 4.96 20.60 -9.00
N VAL A 108 5.76 21.26 -8.17
CA VAL A 108 7.23 21.28 -8.30
C VAL A 108 7.80 19.86 -8.14
N SER A 109 7.30 19.08 -7.18
CA SER A 109 7.75 17.70 -6.97
C SER A 109 7.41 16.80 -8.16
N ILE A 110 6.22 16.91 -8.75
CA ILE A 110 5.84 16.20 -9.99
C ILE A 110 6.78 16.60 -11.13
N GLY A 111 6.98 17.91 -11.31
CA GLY A 111 7.89 18.43 -12.36
C GLY A 111 9.31 17.93 -12.19
N ALA A 112 9.82 17.91 -10.96
CA ALA A 112 11.15 17.38 -10.65
C ALA A 112 11.26 15.86 -10.95
N CYS A 113 10.23 15.07 -10.57
CA CYS A 113 10.20 13.63 -10.87
C CYS A 113 10.15 13.38 -12.39
N LEU A 114 9.28 14.09 -13.11
CA LEU A 114 9.17 13.94 -14.56
C LEU A 114 10.48 14.37 -15.25
N GLY A 115 11.07 15.49 -14.84
CA GLY A 115 12.36 15.97 -15.33
C GLY A 115 13.48 14.94 -15.11
N TRP A 116 13.49 14.33 -13.92
CA TRP A 116 14.47 13.28 -13.61
C TRP A 116 14.28 12.04 -14.49
N TYR A 117 13.04 11.57 -14.71
CA TYR A 117 12.78 10.43 -15.60
C TYR A 117 13.20 10.70 -17.04
N VAL A 118 12.87 11.89 -17.57
CA VAL A 118 13.21 12.27 -18.94
C VAL A 118 14.71 12.47 -19.09
N TYR A 119 15.38 13.09 -18.12
CA TYR A 119 16.83 13.26 -18.08
C TYR A 119 17.56 11.91 -18.17
N HIS A 120 17.03 10.87 -17.53
CA HIS A 120 17.58 9.51 -17.57
C HIS A 120 17.09 8.68 -18.78
N GLY A 121 16.49 9.32 -19.78
CA GLY A 121 16.16 8.69 -21.07
C GLY A 121 14.80 7.97 -21.12
N MET A 122 13.92 8.18 -20.14
CA MET A 122 12.55 7.71 -20.23
C MET A 122 11.73 8.66 -21.13
N ARG A 123 10.89 8.09 -22.02
CA ARG A 123 9.99 8.91 -22.83
C ARG A 123 8.92 9.58 -21.99
N LEU A 124 8.61 10.85 -22.24
CA LEU A 124 7.66 11.63 -21.46
C LEU A 124 6.30 10.95 -21.24
N PRO A 125 5.62 10.36 -22.26
CA PRO A 125 4.35 9.66 -22.03
C PRO A 125 4.48 8.49 -21.04
N THR A 126 5.58 7.74 -21.14
CA THR A 126 5.87 6.64 -20.22
C THR A 126 6.15 7.15 -18.81
N ALA A 127 6.89 8.24 -18.68
CA ALA A 127 7.17 8.88 -17.38
C ALA A 127 5.88 9.33 -16.69
N VAL A 128 4.96 9.94 -17.45
CA VAL A 128 3.62 10.34 -16.95
C VAL A 128 2.79 9.12 -16.52
N ALA A 129 2.79 8.05 -17.33
CA ALA A 129 2.07 6.82 -16.99
C ALA A 129 2.64 6.14 -15.73
N VAL A 130 3.97 6.05 -15.63
CA VAL A 130 4.69 5.55 -14.44
C VAL A 130 4.28 6.33 -13.21
N LEU A 131 4.38 7.66 -13.26
CA LEU A 131 4.08 8.53 -12.14
C LEU A 131 2.60 8.46 -11.75
N GLY A 132 1.70 8.41 -12.74
CA GLY A 132 0.25 8.24 -12.51
C GLY A 132 -0.08 6.95 -11.77
N LEU A 133 0.52 5.81 -12.16
CA LEU A 133 0.33 4.53 -11.47
C LEU A 133 0.94 4.52 -10.07
N VAL A 134 2.06 5.20 -9.85
CA VAL A 134 2.66 5.38 -8.52
C VAL A 134 1.72 6.18 -7.63
N PHE A 135 1.16 7.30 -8.10
CA PHE A 135 0.20 8.09 -7.33
C PHE A 135 -1.10 7.34 -7.07
N LEU A 136 -1.62 6.62 -8.06
CA LEU A 136 -2.78 5.75 -7.89
C LEU A 136 -2.58 4.82 -6.70
N TRP A 137 -1.44 4.13 -6.67
CA TRP A 137 -1.11 3.20 -5.61
C TRP A 137 -0.91 3.89 -4.25
N PHE A 138 -0.20 5.02 -4.20
CA PHE A 138 0.01 5.77 -2.97
C PHE A 138 -1.31 6.26 -2.34
N LEU A 139 -2.24 6.74 -3.16
CA LEU A 139 -3.55 7.20 -2.70
C LEU A 139 -4.38 6.05 -2.12
N VAL A 140 -4.44 4.92 -2.83
CA VAL A 140 -5.15 3.72 -2.35
C VAL A 140 -4.53 3.23 -1.05
N TYR A 141 -3.20 3.10 -1.02
CA TYR A 141 -2.50 2.57 0.15
C TYR A 141 -2.63 3.49 1.38
N ALA A 142 -2.51 4.80 1.18
CA ALA A 142 -2.73 5.77 2.25
C ALA A 142 -4.14 5.65 2.85
N ARG A 143 -5.16 5.37 2.02
CA ARG A 143 -6.54 5.14 2.48
C ARG A 143 -6.71 3.79 3.18
N ILE A 144 -6.13 2.72 2.64
CA ILE A 144 -6.15 1.40 3.28
C ILE A 144 -5.59 1.47 4.70
N VAL A 145 -4.45 2.15 4.88
CA VAL A 145 -3.81 2.28 6.20
C VAL A 145 -4.57 3.25 7.11
N SER A 146 -4.92 4.45 6.63
CA SER A 146 -5.50 5.49 7.48
C SER A 146 -6.96 5.25 7.86
N GLN A 147 -7.77 4.69 6.96
CA GLN A 147 -9.19 4.40 7.20
C GLN A 147 -9.43 2.95 7.58
N GLY A 148 -8.73 2.03 6.90
CA GLY A 148 -8.88 0.60 7.16
C GLY A 148 -8.16 0.13 8.41
N GLY A 149 -7.16 0.87 8.89
CA GLY A 149 -6.30 0.42 9.99
C GLY A 149 -5.49 -0.84 9.63
N LEU A 150 -5.41 -1.15 8.34
CA LEU A 150 -4.65 -2.31 7.87
C LEU A 150 -3.18 -1.95 7.80
N TYR A 151 -2.36 -2.71 8.52
CA TYR A 151 -0.91 -2.50 8.54
C TYR A 151 -0.19 -3.20 7.38
N VAL A 152 -0.88 -4.11 6.68
CA VAL A 152 -0.36 -4.83 5.51
C VAL A 152 -1.37 -4.80 4.37
N ALA A 153 -0.96 -4.26 3.24
CA ALA A 153 -1.65 -4.41 1.97
C ALA A 153 -0.61 -4.56 0.87
N VAL A 154 -0.82 -5.50 -0.03
CA VAL A 154 0.07 -5.74 -1.16
C VAL A 154 -0.74 -5.74 -2.42
N ASN A 155 -0.28 -4.99 -3.40
CA ASN A 155 -0.83 -5.07 -4.73
C ASN A 155 -0.29 -6.30 -5.47
N GLN A 156 -1.12 -6.90 -6.30
CA GLN A 156 -0.72 -8.00 -7.18
C GLN A 156 -0.17 -7.51 -8.51
N TRP A 157 -0.65 -6.37 -8.98
CA TRP A 157 -0.16 -5.77 -10.21
C TRP A 157 1.17 -5.03 -9.97
N ASN A 158 1.98 -4.96 -10.99
CA ASN A 158 3.19 -4.15 -10.97
C ASN A 158 3.13 -3.12 -12.10
N MET A 159 3.62 -1.93 -11.83
CA MET A 159 3.56 -0.79 -12.74
C MET A 159 4.23 -1.07 -14.09
N PRO A 160 5.46 -1.62 -14.16
CA PRO A 160 6.07 -1.93 -15.45
C PRO A 160 5.26 -2.92 -16.28
N GLY A 161 4.68 -3.95 -15.63
CA GLY A 161 3.84 -4.94 -16.31
C GLY A 161 2.57 -4.34 -16.89
N VAL A 162 1.91 -3.43 -16.19
CA VAL A 162 0.71 -2.73 -16.68
C VAL A 162 1.05 -1.90 -17.91
N ILE A 163 2.11 -1.09 -17.86
CA ILE A 163 2.51 -0.26 -19.00
C ILE A 163 2.97 -1.12 -20.18
N HIS A 164 3.72 -2.20 -19.91
CA HIS A 164 4.16 -3.14 -20.95
C HIS A 164 2.97 -3.80 -21.66
N SER A 165 1.93 -4.20 -20.92
CA SER A 165 0.71 -4.77 -21.51
C SER A 165 -0.07 -3.76 -22.36
N LEU A 166 -0.10 -2.48 -21.97
CA LEU A 166 -0.87 -1.46 -22.69
C LEU A 166 -0.15 -0.87 -23.91
N SER A 167 1.16 -0.75 -23.86
CA SER A 167 1.94 0.00 -24.86
C SER A 167 3.13 -0.78 -25.44
N GLY A 168 3.35 -2.01 -25.00
CA GLY A 168 4.52 -2.80 -25.37
C GLY A 168 5.83 -2.27 -24.77
N GLY A 169 6.91 -3.04 -24.94
CA GLY A 169 8.24 -2.68 -24.46
C GLY A 169 8.84 -1.45 -25.15
N TYR A 170 8.42 -1.16 -26.37
CA TYR A 170 8.91 0.00 -27.15
C TYR A 170 8.64 1.34 -26.47
N ALA A 171 7.61 1.45 -25.62
CA ALA A 171 7.28 2.69 -24.93
C ALA A 171 8.35 3.12 -23.91
N PHE A 172 9.06 2.17 -23.34
CA PHE A 172 10.03 2.45 -22.25
C PHE A 172 11.37 3.00 -22.76
N GLY A 173 11.89 2.45 -23.88
CA GLY A 173 13.33 2.54 -24.17
C GLY A 173 14.17 1.72 -23.17
N ALA A 174 15.44 1.51 -23.44
CA ALA A 174 16.28 0.67 -22.57
C ALA A 174 16.44 1.23 -21.15
N SER A 175 16.81 2.50 -21.03
CA SER A 175 16.97 3.16 -19.72
C SER A 175 15.64 3.24 -18.95
N GLY A 176 14.56 3.59 -19.63
CA GLY A 176 13.24 3.67 -19.05
C GLY A 176 12.73 2.33 -18.51
N ALA A 177 13.02 1.22 -19.19
CA ALA A 177 12.68 -0.13 -18.72
C ALA A 177 13.40 -0.48 -17.40
N VAL A 178 14.68 -0.15 -17.29
CA VAL A 178 15.46 -0.36 -16.06
C VAL A 178 14.90 0.47 -14.91
N ILE A 179 14.68 1.77 -15.13
CA ILE A 179 14.14 2.67 -14.09
C ILE A 179 12.78 2.21 -13.62
N ALA A 180 11.87 1.90 -14.55
CA ALA A 180 10.53 1.43 -14.23
C ALA A 180 10.55 0.09 -13.46
N ALA A 181 11.42 -0.86 -13.85
CA ALA A 181 11.55 -2.14 -13.19
C ALA A 181 12.13 -2.01 -11.76
N MET A 182 13.15 -1.17 -11.58
CA MET A 182 13.72 -0.86 -10.26
C MET A 182 12.67 -0.19 -9.36
N GLN A 183 11.98 0.83 -9.87
CA GLN A 183 10.94 1.53 -9.12
C GLN A 183 9.77 0.59 -8.78
N GLY A 184 9.34 -0.25 -9.73
CA GLY A 184 8.33 -1.27 -9.48
C GLY A 184 8.72 -2.25 -8.38
N THR A 185 10.01 -2.58 -8.25
CA THR A 185 10.50 -3.46 -7.18
C THR A 185 10.61 -2.74 -5.85
N LEU A 186 11.12 -1.50 -5.84
CA LEU A 186 11.33 -0.73 -4.61
C LEU A 186 10.01 -0.26 -3.99
N LEU A 187 9.09 0.25 -4.80
CA LEU A 187 7.84 0.84 -4.31
C LEU A 187 6.75 -0.20 -4.13
N PHE A 188 6.64 -1.19 -5.03
CA PHE A 188 5.56 -2.16 -5.05
C PHE A 188 5.92 -3.51 -4.40
N GLY A 189 7.10 -3.62 -3.81
CA GLY A 189 7.57 -4.84 -3.13
C GLY A 189 6.84 -5.22 -1.84
N GLY A 190 5.67 -4.67 -1.60
CA GLY A 190 4.76 -5.10 -0.54
C GLY A 190 5.12 -4.63 0.86
N ARG A 191 5.79 -3.50 0.99
CA ARG A 191 6.22 -3.02 2.30
C ARG A 191 5.26 -2.03 2.90
N THR A 192 4.93 -2.31 4.16
CA THR A 192 4.03 -1.55 5.03
C THR A 192 4.56 -0.17 5.42
N THR A 193 5.81 0.11 5.11
CA THR A 193 6.55 1.29 5.58
C THR A 193 6.57 2.43 4.56
N LEU A 194 5.53 2.55 3.74
CA LEU A 194 5.44 3.68 2.82
C LEU A 194 5.31 4.99 3.57
N LEU A 195 6.15 5.94 3.21
CA LEU A 195 6.15 7.28 3.78
C LEU A 195 4.78 7.95 3.68
N SER A 196 4.03 7.72 2.60
CA SER A 196 2.69 8.29 2.39
C SER A 196 1.70 7.86 3.47
N SER A 197 1.66 6.58 3.84
CA SER A 197 0.75 6.07 4.87
C SER A 197 1.15 6.53 6.27
N GLN A 198 2.44 6.56 6.57
CA GLN A 198 2.95 7.05 7.85
C GLN A 198 2.70 8.56 8.02
N THR A 199 2.89 9.33 6.94
CA THR A 199 2.59 10.76 6.93
C THR A 199 1.10 11.03 7.18
N MET A 200 0.20 10.25 6.57
CA MET A 200 -1.25 10.37 6.81
C MET A 200 -1.62 10.08 8.27
N ASN A 201 -1.01 9.05 8.88
CA ASN A 201 -1.21 8.78 10.30
C ASN A 201 -0.66 9.90 11.18
N ALA A 202 0.52 10.44 10.86
CA ALA A 202 1.11 11.57 11.57
C ALA A 202 0.21 12.82 11.47
N PHE A 203 -0.35 13.13 10.31
CA PHE A 203 -1.31 14.24 10.15
C PHE A 203 -2.59 14.00 10.94
N ARG A 204 -3.10 12.77 11.01
CA ARG A 204 -4.25 12.46 11.85
C ARG A 204 -3.97 12.67 13.33
N ILE A 205 -2.79 12.29 13.81
CA ILE A 205 -2.36 12.53 15.20
C ILE A 205 -2.11 14.02 15.44
N SER A 206 -1.65 14.78 14.44
CA SER A 206 -1.33 16.19 14.58
C SER A 206 -2.52 17.05 14.99
N SER A 207 -3.74 16.63 14.67
CA SER A 207 -4.97 17.33 15.09
C SER A 207 -5.08 17.48 16.62
N VAL A 208 -4.42 16.59 17.38
CA VAL A 208 -4.36 16.66 18.85
C VAL A 208 -3.40 17.76 19.34
N PHE A 209 -2.40 18.15 18.53
CA PHE A 209 -1.35 19.09 18.90
C PHE A 209 -1.70 20.58 18.64
N GLY A 210 -2.84 20.88 18.04
CA GLY A 210 -3.30 22.24 17.77
C GLY A 210 -2.29 23.06 16.95
N LYS A 211 -1.90 24.25 17.43
CA LYS A 211 -0.95 25.15 16.73
C LYS A 211 0.43 24.53 16.47
N ARG A 212 0.86 23.55 17.29
CA ARG A 212 2.15 22.84 17.12
C ARG A 212 2.13 21.85 15.95
N ALA A 213 0.97 21.58 15.36
CA ALA A 213 0.86 20.72 14.17
C ALA A 213 1.73 21.21 13.00
N ARG A 214 2.01 22.51 12.90
CA ARG A 214 2.88 23.09 11.85
C ARG A 214 4.35 22.62 11.95
N LEU A 215 4.80 22.18 13.11
CA LEU A 215 6.15 21.61 13.29
C LEU A 215 6.27 20.19 12.74
N LEU A 216 5.15 19.56 12.40
CA LEU A 216 5.14 18.18 11.91
C LEU A 216 5.87 18.04 10.56
N LEU A 217 5.63 18.96 9.63
CA LEU A 217 6.26 18.91 8.31
C LEU A 217 7.79 18.99 8.37
N PRO A 218 8.40 20.04 9.02
CA PRO A 218 9.85 20.05 9.14
C PRO A 218 10.41 18.85 9.92
N ALA A 219 9.71 18.38 10.96
CA ALA A 219 10.12 17.19 11.70
C ALA A 219 10.13 15.93 10.79
N LEU A 220 9.11 15.75 9.94
CA LEU A 220 9.08 14.66 8.97
C LEU A 220 10.21 14.76 7.95
N ILE A 221 10.48 15.95 7.41
CA ILE A 221 11.58 16.16 6.46
C ILE A 221 12.92 15.80 7.12
N VAL A 222 13.20 16.32 8.29
CA VAL A 222 14.44 16.03 9.04
C VAL A 222 14.56 14.54 9.34
N SER A 223 13.48 13.88 9.77
CA SER A 223 13.48 12.45 10.07
C SER A 223 13.77 11.59 8.83
N VAL A 224 13.22 11.96 7.67
CA VAL A 224 13.47 11.25 6.41
C VAL A 224 14.92 11.44 5.95
N LEU A 225 15.45 12.66 6.01
CA LEU A 225 16.84 12.94 5.64
C LEU A 225 17.80 12.19 6.57
N LEU A 226 17.57 12.23 7.88
CA LEU A 226 18.36 11.50 8.86
C LEU A 226 18.30 9.98 8.60
N ALA A 227 17.10 9.44 8.34
CA ALA A 227 16.91 8.03 8.03
C ALA A 227 17.68 7.62 6.77
N LEU A 228 17.65 8.43 5.70
CA LEU A 228 18.42 8.17 4.47
C LEU A 228 19.91 8.10 4.73
N VAL A 229 20.47 9.07 5.45
CA VAL A 229 21.89 9.10 5.81
C VAL A 229 22.29 7.88 6.64
N MET A 230 21.51 7.60 7.70
CA MET A 230 21.78 6.49 8.62
C MET A 230 21.66 5.13 7.90
N MET A 231 20.61 4.91 7.11
CA MET A 231 20.44 3.66 6.38
C MET A 231 21.52 3.46 5.33
N THR A 232 21.89 4.50 4.56
CA THR A 232 22.96 4.41 3.57
C THR A 232 24.28 4.05 4.24
N HIS A 233 24.62 4.75 5.33
CA HIS A 233 25.82 4.45 6.10
C HIS A 233 25.84 3.01 6.62
N GLN A 234 24.72 2.56 7.22
CA GLN A 234 24.61 1.22 7.79
C GLN A 234 24.73 0.11 6.73
N VAL A 235 24.03 0.27 5.59
CA VAL A 235 24.09 -0.70 4.50
C VAL A 235 25.50 -0.79 3.90
N LEU A 236 26.15 0.36 3.64
CA LEU A 236 27.53 0.38 3.14
C LEU A 236 28.50 -0.24 4.14
N ARG A 237 28.41 0.13 5.41
CA ARG A 237 29.25 -0.45 6.47
C ARG A 237 29.12 -1.96 6.51
N GLN A 238 27.89 -2.49 6.52
CA GLN A 238 27.65 -3.93 6.52
C GLN A 238 28.19 -4.59 5.24
N ALA A 239 28.00 -3.98 4.06
CA ALA A 239 28.48 -4.49 2.80
C ALA A 239 30.02 -4.62 2.78
N TYR A 240 30.72 -3.63 3.33
CA TYR A 240 32.20 -3.66 3.39
C TYR A 240 32.76 -4.56 4.50
N THR A 241 32.06 -4.72 5.62
CA THR A 241 32.54 -5.54 6.76
C THR A 241 32.20 -7.02 6.63
N MET A 242 31.00 -7.34 6.16
CA MET A 242 30.51 -8.74 6.10
C MET A 242 30.51 -9.30 4.68
N GLY A 243 30.67 -8.46 3.67
CA GLY A 243 30.52 -8.80 2.26
C GLY A 243 29.04 -8.81 1.84
N ALA A 244 28.73 -8.13 0.74
CA ALA A 244 27.34 -8.01 0.25
C ALA A 244 26.70 -9.37 -0.10
N VAL A 245 27.51 -10.38 -0.43
CA VAL A 245 27.06 -11.74 -0.75
C VAL A 245 26.48 -12.49 0.46
N ASN A 246 26.92 -12.11 1.68
CA ASN A 246 26.48 -12.75 2.93
C ASN A 246 25.20 -12.14 3.50
N PHE A 247 24.65 -11.19 2.82
CA PHE A 247 23.38 -10.57 3.22
C PHE A 247 22.17 -11.53 2.98
N SER A 248 21.02 -11.21 3.61
CA SER A 248 19.77 -11.95 3.39
C SER A 248 19.41 -11.99 1.90
N ASP A 249 19.27 -13.19 1.36
CA ASP A 249 19.00 -13.44 -0.06
C ASP A 249 17.85 -12.64 -0.64
N THR A 250 16.77 -12.44 0.13
CA THR A 250 15.55 -11.84 -0.40
C THR A 250 15.70 -10.35 -0.74
N LEU A 251 16.33 -9.55 0.14
CA LEU A 251 16.40 -8.10 -0.01
C LEU A 251 17.51 -7.63 -0.95
N GLN A 252 18.58 -8.36 -0.98
CA GLN A 252 19.81 -7.90 -1.60
C GLN A 252 20.19 -8.67 -2.87
N MET A 253 19.68 -9.89 -3.00
CA MET A 253 19.89 -10.69 -4.19
C MET A 253 18.64 -10.89 -5.02
N VAL A 254 17.55 -11.40 -4.41
CA VAL A 254 16.34 -11.77 -5.16
C VAL A 254 15.61 -10.54 -5.72
N MET A 255 15.47 -9.48 -4.92
CA MET A 255 14.76 -8.28 -5.37
C MET A 255 15.50 -7.52 -6.47
N PRO A 256 16.79 -7.19 -6.36
CA PRO A 256 17.51 -6.54 -7.45
C PRO A 256 17.59 -7.39 -8.71
N ARG A 257 17.91 -8.69 -8.58
CA ARG A 257 17.90 -9.61 -9.73
C ARG A 257 16.54 -9.66 -10.42
N GLY A 258 15.45 -9.72 -9.65
CA GLY A 258 14.10 -9.69 -10.19
C GLY A 258 13.75 -8.37 -10.90
N ALA A 259 14.30 -7.23 -10.46
CA ALA A 259 14.15 -5.97 -11.16
C ALA A 259 14.86 -5.98 -12.52
N PHE A 260 16.14 -6.36 -12.52
CA PHE A 260 16.93 -6.42 -13.76
C PHE A 260 16.41 -7.49 -14.73
N SER A 261 15.99 -8.65 -14.27
CA SER A 261 15.37 -9.67 -15.14
C SER A 261 14.09 -9.16 -15.80
N ARG A 262 13.26 -8.38 -15.09
CA ARG A 262 12.07 -7.75 -15.69
C ARG A 262 12.46 -6.71 -16.73
N ALA A 263 13.44 -5.87 -16.45
CA ALA A 263 13.94 -4.91 -17.41
C ALA A 263 14.49 -5.60 -18.66
N GLN A 264 15.26 -6.66 -18.48
CA GLN A 264 15.80 -7.49 -19.57
C GLN A 264 14.68 -8.07 -20.45
N ASN A 265 13.64 -8.64 -19.85
CA ASN A 265 12.49 -9.18 -20.58
C ASN A 265 11.78 -8.10 -21.42
N ILE A 266 11.58 -6.89 -20.85
CA ILE A 266 10.98 -5.77 -21.57
C ILE A 266 11.85 -5.33 -22.76
N ILE A 267 13.18 -5.33 -22.59
CA ILE A 267 14.14 -4.88 -23.63
C ILE A 267 14.31 -5.93 -24.74
N LEU A 268 14.43 -7.21 -24.36
CA LEU A 268 14.69 -8.29 -25.31
C LEU A 268 13.45 -8.75 -26.07
N SER A 269 12.26 -8.58 -25.48
CA SER A 269 10.99 -9.00 -26.07
C SER A 269 9.98 -7.86 -26.12
N PRO A 270 10.29 -6.73 -26.78
CA PRO A 270 9.43 -5.55 -26.77
C PRO A 270 8.08 -5.75 -27.46
N GLY A 271 7.98 -6.71 -28.38
CA GLY A 271 6.75 -7.06 -29.10
C GLY A 271 5.84 -8.06 -28.36
N GLN A 272 6.32 -8.70 -27.31
CA GLN A 272 5.51 -9.62 -26.49
C GLN A 272 4.70 -8.82 -25.47
N SER A 273 3.65 -8.11 -25.93
CA SER A 273 2.66 -7.58 -25.00
C SER A 273 1.80 -8.71 -24.48
N VAL A 274 1.65 -8.81 -23.18
CA VAL A 274 0.58 -9.64 -22.59
C VAL A 274 -0.72 -8.87 -22.79
N ASP A 275 -1.71 -9.49 -23.45
CA ASP A 275 -2.98 -8.83 -23.69
C ASP A 275 -3.60 -8.30 -22.39
N PRO A 276 -4.01 -7.03 -22.37
CA PRO A 276 -4.67 -6.47 -21.22
C PRO A 276 -6.02 -7.16 -21.00
N HIS A 277 -6.23 -7.77 -19.84
CA HIS A 277 -7.52 -8.37 -19.49
C HIS A 277 -8.56 -7.29 -19.17
N VAL A 278 -9.09 -6.65 -20.23
CA VAL A 278 -10.08 -5.55 -20.11
C VAL A 278 -11.33 -6.02 -19.35
N GLY A 279 -11.76 -7.27 -19.56
CA GLY A 279 -12.88 -7.84 -18.81
C GLY A 279 -12.64 -7.89 -17.31
N ALA A 280 -11.46 -8.34 -16.87
CA ALA A 280 -11.10 -8.38 -15.45
C ALA A 280 -10.98 -6.98 -14.85
N LEU A 281 -10.37 -6.04 -15.58
CA LEU A 281 -10.29 -4.63 -15.19
C LEU A 281 -11.68 -4.02 -15.00
N SER A 282 -12.58 -4.26 -15.94
CA SER A 282 -13.97 -3.78 -15.88
C SER A 282 -14.72 -4.39 -14.70
N MET A 283 -14.58 -5.70 -14.46
CA MET A 283 -15.18 -6.36 -13.29
C MET A 283 -14.70 -5.74 -11.99
N GLY A 284 -13.41 -5.50 -11.85
CA GLY A 284 -12.86 -4.84 -10.68
C GLY A 284 -13.38 -3.41 -10.48
N ALA A 285 -13.45 -2.63 -11.57
CA ALA A 285 -13.95 -1.26 -11.53
C ALA A 285 -15.45 -1.20 -11.21
N ILE A 286 -16.26 -2.03 -11.85
CA ILE A 286 -17.71 -2.11 -11.58
C ILE A 286 -17.96 -2.59 -10.15
N GLY A 287 -17.30 -3.68 -9.74
CA GLY A 287 -17.44 -4.22 -8.39
C GLY A 287 -17.10 -3.18 -7.31
N MET A 288 -16.01 -2.44 -7.48
CA MET A 288 -15.63 -1.37 -6.56
C MET A 288 -16.64 -0.22 -6.58
N THR A 289 -17.11 0.21 -7.76
CA THR A 289 -18.12 1.27 -7.88
C THR A 289 -19.41 0.87 -7.15
N VAL A 290 -19.89 -0.37 -7.36
CA VAL A 290 -21.06 -0.90 -6.68
C VAL A 290 -20.86 -0.90 -5.16
N LEU A 291 -19.73 -1.38 -4.66
CA LEU A 291 -19.42 -1.37 -3.23
C LEU A 291 -19.40 0.05 -2.64
N MET A 292 -18.85 1.03 -3.36
CA MET A 292 -18.85 2.42 -2.93
C MET A 292 -20.25 3.02 -2.90
N LEU A 293 -21.08 2.73 -3.91
CA LEU A 293 -22.49 3.18 -3.97
C LEU A 293 -23.33 2.53 -2.88
N LEU A 294 -23.19 1.23 -2.64
CA LEU A 294 -23.89 0.53 -1.57
C LEU A 294 -23.50 1.08 -0.19
N ARG A 295 -22.21 1.33 0.03
CA ARG A 295 -21.71 1.93 1.28
C ARG A 295 -22.21 3.36 1.49
N GLY A 296 -22.33 4.14 0.43
CA GLY A 296 -22.84 5.51 0.49
C GLY A 296 -24.35 5.63 0.58
N GLY A 297 -25.10 4.66 0.02
CA GLY A 297 -26.56 4.68 -0.06
C GLY A 297 -27.27 3.87 1.03
N LEU A 298 -26.68 2.78 1.52
CA LEU A 298 -27.30 1.87 2.47
C LEU A 298 -26.60 1.94 3.83
N TYR A 299 -27.25 2.52 4.85
CA TYR A 299 -26.70 2.64 6.21
C TYR A 299 -26.44 1.28 6.89
N TRP A 300 -27.17 0.24 6.53
CA TRP A 300 -27.04 -1.11 7.08
C TRP A 300 -25.97 -1.97 6.37
N TRP A 301 -25.35 -1.46 5.30
CA TRP A 301 -24.38 -2.22 4.52
C TRP A 301 -23.09 -2.50 5.33
N PRO A 302 -22.79 -3.78 5.65
CA PRO A 302 -21.75 -4.09 6.61
C PRO A 302 -20.34 -4.16 6.00
N ILE A 303 -20.21 -4.15 4.66
CA ILE A 303 -18.96 -4.42 3.99
C ILE A 303 -18.26 -3.11 3.59
N HIS A 304 -17.01 -2.95 4.01
CA HIS A 304 -16.22 -1.79 3.64
C HIS A 304 -15.49 -2.02 2.31
N PRO A 305 -15.51 -1.06 1.35
CA PRO A 305 -14.82 -1.18 0.05
C PRO A 305 -13.31 -1.47 0.18
N ILE A 306 -12.65 -0.98 1.23
CA ILE A 306 -11.23 -1.24 1.53
C ILE A 306 -10.95 -2.75 1.65
N GLY A 307 -11.90 -3.54 2.13
CA GLY A 307 -11.75 -5.00 2.20
C GLY A 307 -11.49 -5.62 0.83
N PHE A 308 -12.18 -5.16 -0.22
CA PHE A 308 -11.96 -5.64 -1.59
C PHE A 308 -10.57 -5.26 -2.13
N LEU A 309 -10.08 -4.04 -1.82
CA LEU A 309 -8.74 -3.61 -2.23
C LEU A 309 -7.60 -4.42 -1.57
N ALA A 310 -7.82 -4.89 -0.34
CA ALA A 310 -6.82 -5.57 0.46
C ALA A 310 -6.92 -7.11 0.40
N SER A 311 -8.02 -7.66 -0.14
CA SER A 311 -8.35 -9.09 -0.09
C SER A 311 -7.54 -9.96 -1.04
N THR A 312 -6.90 -9.37 -2.03
CA THR A 312 -6.10 -10.08 -3.03
C THR A 312 -4.61 -9.95 -2.70
N GLY A 313 -3.82 -10.97 -2.98
CA GLY A 313 -2.37 -10.93 -2.79
C GLY A 313 -1.85 -11.89 -1.74
N TYR A 314 -0.51 -11.96 -1.67
CA TYR A 314 0.22 -12.89 -0.82
C TYR A 314 -0.12 -12.77 0.68
N HIS A 315 -0.27 -11.55 1.18
CA HIS A 315 -0.57 -11.33 2.60
C HIS A 315 -2.02 -11.68 2.94
N ALA A 316 -2.96 -11.44 2.03
CA ALA A 316 -4.34 -11.87 2.23
C ALA A 316 -4.44 -13.39 2.38
N GLN A 317 -3.63 -14.14 1.63
CA GLN A 317 -3.57 -15.60 1.73
C GLN A 317 -3.10 -16.11 3.09
N ARG A 318 -2.25 -15.36 3.77
CA ARG A 318 -1.74 -15.72 5.11
C ARG A 318 -2.58 -15.16 6.24
N LEU A 319 -3.20 -14.00 6.03
CA LEU A 319 -3.85 -13.24 7.09
C LEU A 319 -5.37 -13.37 7.12
N TRP A 320 -6.01 -14.02 6.13
CA TRP A 320 -7.47 -14.14 6.10
C TRP A 320 -8.04 -14.81 7.37
N LEU A 321 -7.37 -15.87 7.87
CA LEU A 321 -7.81 -16.57 9.07
C LEU A 321 -7.67 -15.71 10.34
N PRO A 322 -6.54 -15.05 10.63
CA PRO A 322 -6.46 -14.04 11.68
C PRO A 322 -7.54 -12.95 11.58
N PHE A 323 -7.84 -12.44 10.38
CA PHE A 323 -8.90 -11.44 10.19
C PHE A 323 -10.29 -12.01 10.49
N PHE A 324 -10.58 -13.23 10.04
CA PHE A 324 -11.81 -13.92 10.37
C PHE A 324 -11.98 -14.14 11.89
N LEU A 325 -10.94 -14.67 12.54
CA LEU A 325 -10.96 -14.92 13.99
C LEU A 325 -11.07 -13.61 14.80
N GLY A 326 -10.29 -12.59 14.45
CA GLY A 326 -10.36 -11.27 15.08
C GLY A 326 -11.73 -10.63 14.93
N TRP A 327 -12.34 -10.73 13.75
CA TRP A 327 -13.71 -10.28 13.49
C TRP A 327 -14.73 -11.08 14.31
N LEU A 328 -14.62 -12.41 14.32
CA LEU A 328 -15.54 -13.30 15.05
C LEU A 328 -15.53 -12.99 16.55
N VAL A 329 -14.35 -12.91 17.15
CA VAL A 329 -14.17 -12.57 18.57
C VAL A 329 -14.76 -11.18 18.87
N LYS A 330 -14.46 -10.19 18.02
CA LYS A 330 -14.95 -8.82 18.20
C LYS A 330 -16.47 -8.74 18.12
N VAL A 331 -17.08 -9.35 17.11
CA VAL A 331 -18.53 -9.37 16.94
C VAL A 331 -19.21 -10.19 18.04
N GLY A 332 -18.62 -11.31 18.44
CA GLY A 332 -19.08 -12.12 19.55
C GLY A 332 -19.12 -11.31 20.86
N ILE A 333 -18.04 -10.63 21.22
CA ILE A 333 -18.00 -9.77 22.41
C ILE A 333 -19.03 -8.65 22.32
N MET A 334 -19.16 -7.98 21.17
CA MET A 334 -20.13 -6.90 21.01
C MET A 334 -21.57 -7.36 21.22
N LYS A 335 -21.93 -8.56 20.70
CA LYS A 335 -23.28 -9.10 20.81
C LYS A 335 -23.60 -9.71 22.18
N LEU A 336 -22.64 -10.40 22.80
CA LEU A 336 -22.87 -11.18 24.02
C LEU A 336 -22.53 -10.43 25.31
N ALA A 337 -21.49 -9.60 25.29
CA ALA A 337 -20.91 -9.01 26.51
C ALA A 337 -20.92 -7.46 26.53
N GLY A 338 -21.28 -6.83 25.44
CA GLY A 338 -21.46 -5.39 25.36
C GLY A 338 -20.18 -4.56 25.31
N GLY A 339 -20.33 -3.23 25.27
CA GLY A 339 -19.25 -2.29 24.98
C GLY A 339 -18.19 -2.14 26.10
N ARG A 340 -18.51 -2.46 27.36
CA ARG A 340 -17.53 -2.43 28.46
C ARG A 340 -16.49 -3.54 28.28
N THR A 341 -16.95 -4.76 28.03
CA THR A 341 -16.09 -5.92 27.80
C THR A 341 -15.24 -5.74 26.51
N LEU A 342 -15.81 -5.11 25.48
CA LEU A 342 -15.05 -4.80 24.27
C LEU A 342 -13.86 -3.87 24.55
N ARG A 343 -13.99 -2.89 25.43
CA ARG A 343 -12.89 -2.00 25.82
C ARG A 343 -11.77 -2.77 26.53
N HIS A 344 -12.13 -3.63 27.50
CA HIS A 344 -11.12 -4.47 28.18
C HIS A 344 -10.44 -5.45 27.22
N ALA A 345 -11.20 -6.06 26.31
CA ALA A 345 -10.62 -6.92 25.27
C ALA A 345 -9.65 -6.15 24.37
N ARG A 346 -10.01 -4.92 23.97
CA ARG A 346 -9.11 -4.07 23.18
C ARG A 346 -7.79 -3.81 23.92
N ASP A 347 -7.85 -3.45 25.20
CA ASP A 347 -6.68 -3.16 26.00
C ASP A 347 -5.82 -4.41 26.20
N PHE A 348 -6.43 -5.58 26.35
CA PHE A 348 -5.75 -6.88 26.37
C PHE A 348 -5.00 -7.18 25.07
N PHE A 349 -5.64 -7.01 23.90
CA PHE A 349 -4.98 -7.23 22.63
C PHE A 349 -3.88 -6.21 22.32
N ILE A 350 -4.02 -4.96 22.76
CA ILE A 350 -2.95 -3.96 22.70
C ILE A 350 -1.76 -4.41 23.55
N ALA A 351 -1.99 -4.91 24.77
CA ALA A 351 -0.93 -5.40 25.63
C ALA A 351 -0.16 -6.58 25.01
N ILE A 352 -0.84 -7.51 24.33
CA ILE A 352 -0.18 -8.60 23.58
C ILE A 352 0.77 -8.05 22.50
N ILE A 353 0.31 -7.06 21.73
CA ILE A 353 1.13 -6.45 20.68
C ILE A 353 2.35 -5.75 21.27
N ILE A 354 2.16 -4.97 22.33
CA ILE A 354 3.26 -4.27 23.01
C ILE A 354 4.27 -5.28 23.58
N ALA A 355 3.79 -6.32 24.26
CA ALA A 355 4.65 -7.36 24.81
C ALA A 355 5.50 -8.04 23.74
N HIS A 356 4.88 -8.41 22.60
CA HIS A 356 5.59 -9.03 21.48
C HIS A 356 6.70 -8.13 20.93
N PHE A 357 6.42 -6.85 20.67
CA PHE A 357 7.43 -5.93 20.17
C PHE A 357 8.52 -5.63 21.20
N SER A 358 8.16 -5.54 22.49
CA SER A 358 9.13 -5.33 23.56
C SER A 358 10.09 -6.50 23.68
N ILE A 359 9.58 -7.73 23.67
CA ILE A 359 10.40 -8.95 23.73
C ILE A 359 11.29 -9.04 22.48
N SER A 360 10.73 -8.85 21.30
CA SER A 360 11.51 -8.86 20.05
C SER A 360 12.59 -7.78 20.02
N GLY A 361 12.30 -6.59 20.55
CA GLY A 361 13.27 -5.51 20.69
C GLY A 361 14.39 -5.85 21.68
N LEU A 362 14.06 -6.40 22.84
CA LEU A 362 15.05 -6.85 23.83
C LEU A 362 15.97 -7.95 23.27
N VAL A 363 15.40 -8.94 22.58
CA VAL A 363 16.18 -10.00 21.93
C VAL A 363 17.11 -9.40 20.86
N GLY A 364 16.63 -8.45 20.05
CA GLY A 364 17.47 -7.76 19.08
C GLY A 364 18.65 -7.00 19.73
N ILE A 365 18.41 -6.32 20.83
CA ILE A 365 19.47 -5.65 21.60
C ILE A 365 20.48 -6.67 22.17
N LEU A 366 19.99 -7.77 22.77
CA LEU A 366 20.86 -8.83 23.29
C LEU A 366 21.72 -9.46 22.18
N GLN A 367 21.15 -9.72 21.00
CA GLN A 367 21.90 -10.22 19.84
C GLN A 367 23.00 -9.25 19.41
N LEU A 368 22.74 -7.94 19.42
CA LEU A 368 23.73 -6.93 19.11
C LEU A 368 24.87 -6.88 20.15
N LEU A 369 24.56 -7.05 21.43
CA LEU A 369 25.52 -6.99 22.51
C LEU A 369 26.39 -8.26 22.63
N THR A 370 25.79 -9.43 22.37
CA THR A 370 26.47 -10.72 22.57
C THR A 370 27.10 -11.29 21.28
N GLY A 371 26.80 -10.71 20.14
CA GLY A 371 27.21 -11.26 18.83
C GLY A 371 26.56 -12.63 18.53
N GLY A 372 25.67 -13.12 19.39
CA GLY A 372 25.00 -14.42 19.28
C GLY A 372 23.75 -14.35 18.44
N ARG A 373 23.47 -15.43 17.68
CA ARG A 373 22.15 -15.64 17.09
C ARG A 373 21.33 -16.50 18.06
N PHE A 374 20.25 -15.98 18.60
CA PHE A 374 19.27 -16.78 19.34
C PHE A 374 18.26 -17.35 18.34
N PRO A 375 18.31 -18.63 18.00
CA PRO A 375 17.35 -19.25 17.11
C PRO A 375 16.00 -19.38 17.81
N GLY A 376 14.95 -18.86 17.25
CA GLY A 376 13.58 -19.25 17.58
C GLY A 376 12.69 -18.25 18.30
N LEU A 377 12.85 -16.94 18.10
CA LEU A 377 11.80 -15.98 18.44
C LEU A 377 11.33 -15.20 17.21
#